data_a7bd08b142746180d1419abe42c82b8b
#
_entry.id   a7bd08b142746180d1419abe42c82b8b
#
_cell.length_a   1.000
_cell.length_b   1.000
_cell.length_c   1.000
_cell.angle_alpha   90.00
_cell.angle_beta   90.00
_cell.angle_gamma   90.00
#
_symmetry.space_group_name_H-M   'P 1'
#
loop_
_entity.id
_entity.type
_entity.pdbx_description
1 polymer ?
#
loop_
_entity_poly.entity_id
_entity_poly.type
_entity_poly.pdbx_seq_one_letter_code
_entity_poly.pdbx_strand_id
1 'polypeptide(L)'
;MMVVRTEWQENPRPIDHDGMVVAIGDVHGCSEHLELMYKSIADDIETLNPKKTLCILIGDLIDRGPNSKECLRLAAQGVTSFTTKMNVEDIVLKGNHDVWLCRAVNGQLTESDYQAWKRNGGKATLLSLGVNIDLPIETLKREIGNTLPSTVRKMLTNMRESFQIEGLSIVHAGV
;
A
#
# COMPACT_ATOMS: atom_id res chain seq x y z
N MET A 1 19.10 -9.65 0.86
CA MET A 1 18.82 -8.26 0.45
C MET A 1 19.18 -7.36 1.62
N MET A 2 19.73 -6.19 1.37
CA MET A 2 20.24 -5.28 2.40
C MET A 2 19.47 -3.95 2.29
N VAL A 3 18.99 -3.44 3.42
CA VAL A 3 18.44 -2.08 3.50
C VAL A 3 19.64 -1.12 3.53
N VAL A 4 19.70 -0.19 2.58
CA VAL A 4 20.71 0.88 2.56
C VAL A 4 20.10 2.08 3.26
N ARG A 5 20.76 2.54 4.32
CA ARG A 5 20.37 3.76 5.05
C ARG A 5 21.26 4.91 4.59
N THR A 6 20.65 6.03 4.27
CA THR A 6 21.35 7.30 4.05
C THR A 6 21.35 8.13 5.33
N GLU A 7 22.21 9.14 5.39
CA GLU A 7 22.20 10.09 6.51
C GLU A 7 20.88 10.87 6.55
N TRP A 8 20.45 11.19 7.77
CA TRP A 8 19.30 12.06 8.00
C TRP A 8 19.62 13.48 7.51
N GLN A 9 18.70 14.06 6.78
CA GLN A 9 18.78 15.46 6.37
C GLN A 9 17.78 16.29 7.17
N GLU A 10 18.18 17.49 7.58
CA GLU A 10 17.25 18.42 8.22
C GLU A 10 16.15 18.82 7.24
N ASN A 11 14.90 18.78 7.71
CA ASN A 11 13.81 19.33 6.95
C ASN A 11 13.89 20.88 6.98
N PRO A 12 13.97 21.54 5.81
CA PRO A 12 14.07 23.01 5.76
C PRO A 12 12.79 23.71 6.25
N ARG A 13 11.69 22.98 6.42
CA ARG A 13 10.42 23.51 6.95
C ARG A 13 9.94 22.61 8.09
N PRO A 14 9.67 23.18 9.28
CA PRO A 14 9.08 22.42 10.36
C PRO A 14 7.76 21.77 9.93
N ILE A 15 7.57 20.53 10.35
CA ILE A 15 6.29 19.82 10.24
C ILE A 15 5.69 19.85 11.62
N ASP A 16 4.45 20.33 11.75
CA ASP A 16 3.74 20.29 13.04
C ASP A 16 3.25 18.86 13.33
N HIS A 17 4.22 18.05 13.73
CA HIS A 17 3.99 16.68 14.15
C HIS A 17 5.01 16.32 15.24
N ASP A 18 4.50 16.08 16.45
CA ASP A 18 5.33 15.66 17.59
C ASP A 18 5.60 14.14 17.52
N GLY A 19 6.43 13.73 16.56
CA GLY A 19 6.76 12.33 16.38
C GLY A 19 7.50 12.02 15.08
N MET A 20 7.38 10.79 14.62
CA MET A 20 8.00 10.26 13.41
C MET A 20 6.97 10.13 12.29
N VAL A 21 7.30 10.59 11.09
CA VAL A 21 6.52 10.38 9.86
C VAL A 21 7.37 9.58 8.89
N VAL A 22 6.84 8.46 8.44
CA VAL A 22 7.49 7.60 7.44
C VAL A 22 6.57 7.48 6.23
N ALA A 23 7.11 7.70 5.05
CA ALA A 23 6.40 7.51 3.80
C ALA A 23 7.12 6.43 2.96
N ILE A 24 6.36 5.44 2.51
CA ILE A 24 6.85 4.35 1.65
C ILE A 24 6.23 4.53 0.26
N GLY A 25 7.09 4.63 -0.75
CA GLY A 25 6.69 4.78 -2.16
C GLY A 25 6.13 3.49 -2.74
N ASP A 26 6.06 3.46 -4.08
CA ASP A 26 5.52 2.36 -4.87
C ASP A 26 6.10 1.00 -4.49
N VAL A 27 5.23 0.04 -4.24
CA VAL A 27 5.60 -1.32 -3.83
C VAL A 27 5.56 -2.29 -5.01
N HIS A 28 4.56 -2.14 -5.87
CA HIS A 28 4.41 -2.92 -7.09
C HIS A 28 4.67 -4.43 -6.93
N GLY A 29 3.97 -5.08 -6.01
CA GLY A 29 4.05 -6.53 -5.84
C GLY A 29 5.39 -7.05 -5.27
N CYS A 30 6.27 -6.17 -4.77
CA CYS A 30 7.56 -6.51 -4.18
C CYS A 30 7.43 -6.74 -2.66
N SER A 31 6.72 -7.79 -2.26
CA SER A 31 6.38 -8.06 -0.86
C SER A 31 7.58 -8.24 0.06
N GLU A 32 8.65 -8.87 -0.42
CA GLU A 32 9.88 -9.05 0.38
C GLU A 32 10.53 -7.71 0.73
N HIS A 33 10.50 -6.74 -0.20
CA HIS A 33 11.00 -5.39 0.06
C HIS A 33 10.13 -4.66 1.07
N LEU A 34 8.81 -4.75 0.94
CA LEU A 34 7.88 -4.12 1.89
C LEU A 34 8.06 -4.70 3.29
N GLU A 35 8.19 -6.01 3.42
CA GLU A 35 8.41 -6.66 4.72
C GLU A 35 9.74 -6.23 5.36
N LEU A 36 10.82 -6.12 4.58
CA LEU A 36 12.09 -5.61 5.06
C LEU A 36 12.02 -4.15 5.49
N MET A 37 11.30 -3.31 4.74
CA MET A 37 11.04 -1.93 5.13
C MET A 37 10.28 -1.85 6.45
N TYR A 38 9.23 -2.65 6.63
CA TYR A 38 8.46 -2.68 7.88
C TYR A 38 9.31 -3.13 9.07
N LYS A 39 10.15 -4.14 8.91
CA LYS A 39 11.10 -4.56 9.95
C LYS A 39 12.06 -3.44 10.32
N SER A 40 12.65 -2.77 9.32
CA SER A 40 13.57 -1.66 9.54
C SER A 40 12.89 -0.46 10.23
N ILE A 41 11.66 -0.13 9.84
CA ILE A 41 10.88 0.94 10.48
C ILE A 41 10.52 0.56 11.91
N ALA A 42 10.13 -0.69 12.16
CA ALA A 42 9.85 -1.17 13.51
C ALA A 42 11.07 -1.07 14.42
N ASP A 43 12.27 -1.42 13.93
CA ASP A 43 13.52 -1.25 14.67
C ASP A 43 13.79 0.23 14.99
N ASP A 44 13.51 1.15 14.06
CA ASP A 44 13.62 2.59 14.31
C ASP A 44 12.60 3.08 15.34
N ILE A 45 11.36 2.60 15.29
CA ILE A 45 10.31 2.91 16.27
C ILE A 45 10.73 2.45 17.67
N GLU A 46 11.26 1.24 17.80
CA GLU A 46 11.72 0.72 19.10
C GLU A 46 12.94 1.51 19.63
N THR A 47 13.87 1.87 18.74
CA THR A 47 15.13 2.54 19.12
C THR A 47 14.93 4.02 19.44
N LEU A 48 14.20 4.74 18.58
CA LEU A 48 13.98 6.20 18.73
C LEU A 48 12.87 6.51 19.74
N ASN A 49 11.97 5.55 19.97
CA ASN A 49 10.83 5.66 20.88
C ASN A 49 10.03 6.98 20.71
N PRO A 50 9.57 7.30 19.48
CA PRO A 50 8.85 8.55 19.22
C PRO A 50 7.52 8.57 19.96
N LYS A 51 7.02 9.76 20.31
CA LYS A 51 5.72 9.92 20.98
C LYS A 51 4.56 9.43 20.12
N LYS A 52 4.67 9.61 18.81
CA LYS A 52 3.72 9.11 17.80
C LYS A 52 4.46 8.76 16.52
N THR A 53 3.99 7.74 15.81
CA THR A 53 4.49 7.39 14.47
C THR A 53 3.33 7.37 13.48
N LEU A 54 3.52 8.03 12.34
CA LEU A 54 2.67 7.88 11.16
C LEU A 54 3.46 7.09 10.11
N CYS A 55 2.97 5.93 9.71
CA CYS A 55 3.52 5.14 8.62
C CYS A 55 2.56 5.19 7.43
N ILE A 56 3.00 5.75 6.32
CA ILE A 56 2.15 6.08 5.18
C ILE A 56 2.65 5.30 3.96
N LEU A 57 1.86 4.34 3.48
CA LEU A 57 2.04 3.77 2.15
C LEU A 57 1.42 4.74 1.13
N ILE A 58 2.23 5.22 0.17
CA ILE A 58 1.78 6.25 -0.78
C ILE A 58 0.90 5.68 -1.91
N GLY A 59 0.76 4.37 -2.00
CA GLY A 59 -0.02 3.67 -3.01
C GLY A 59 0.82 2.82 -3.95
N ASP A 60 0.21 2.38 -5.06
CA ASP A 60 0.79 1.46 -6.04
C ASP A 60 1.33 0.18 -5.40
N LEU A 61 0.47 -0.47 -4.61
CA LEU A 61 0.80 -1.69 -3.89
C LEU A 61 0.93 -2.90 -4.82
N ILE A 62 0.20 -2.86 -5.94
CA ILE A 62 -0.02 -3.98 -6.85
C ILE A 62 0.62 -3.77 -8.22
N ASP A 63 0.48 -4.76 -9.07
CA ASP A 63 0.90 -4.81 -10.47
C ASP A 63 2.42 -4.96 -10.65
N ARG A 64 2.82 -5.38 -11.85
CA ARG A 64 4.21 -5.56 -12.28
C ARG A 64 4.96 -6.67 -11.55
N GLY A 65 5.11 -6.57 -10.24
CA GLY A 65 5.83 -7.56 -9.42
C GLY A 65 5.01 -8.81 -9.08
N PRO A 66 5.67 -9.86 -8.58
CA PRO A 66 5.09 -11.20 -8.50
C PRO A 66 4.10 -11.42 -7.35
N ASN A 67 4.15 -10.63 -6.28
CA ASN A 67 3.49 -10.96 -5.01
C ASN A 67 2.51 -9.88 -4.53
N SER A 68 1.66 -9.35 -5.44
CA SER A 68 0.62 -8.35 -5.11
C SER A 68 -0.29 -8.81 -3.96
N LYS A 69 -0.66 -10.09 -3.91
CA LYS A 69 -1.48 -10.66 -2.82
C LYS A 69 -0.83 -10.45 -1.46
N GLU A 70 0.47 -10.72 -1.36
CA GLU A 70 1.21 -10.57 -0.12
C GLU A 70 1.45 -9.09 0.23
N CYS A 71 1.70 -8.23 -0.77
CA CYS A 71 1.77 -6.77 -0.54
C CYS A 71 0.47 -6.24 0.08
N LEU A 72 -0.68 -6.64 -0.46
CA LEU A 72 -1.99 -6.28 0.08
C LEU A 72 -2.20 -6.78 1.51
N ARG A 73 -1.74 -8.00 1.82
CA ARG A 73 -1.81 -8.55 3.17
C ARG A 73 -0.96 -7.74 4.15
N LEU A 74 0.29 -7.45 3.78
CA LEU A 74 1.21 -6.63 4.58
C LEU A 74 0.67 -5.21 4.78
N ALA A 75 0.17 -4.58 3.73
CA ALA A 75 -0.42 -3.25 3.80
C ALA A 75 -1.65 -3.20 4.73
N ALA A 76 -2.48 -4.25 4.71
CA ALA A 76 -3.64 -4.34 5.59
C ALA A 76 -3.29 -4.62 7.06
N GLN A 77 -2.11 -5.17 7.32
CA GLN A 77 -1.58 -5.40 8.67
C GLN A 77 -0.82 -4.19 9.22
N GLY A 78 -0.18 -3.42 8.33
CA GLY A 78 0.63 -2.27 8.67
C GLY A 78 1.93 -2.60 9.40
N VAL A 79 2.75 -1.58 9.63
CA VAL A 79 3.97 -1.68 10.44
C VAL A 79 3.64 -1.97 11.92
N THR A 80 2.42 -1.66 12.34
CA THR A 80 1.91 -1.99 13.69
C THR A 80 2.01 -3.47 14.03
N SER A 81 2.00 -4.36 13.03
CA SER A 81 2.19 -5.80 13.26
C SER A 81 3.64 -6.22 13.48
N PHE A 82 4.61 -5.31 13.34
CA PHE A 82 6.04 -5.55 13.48
C PHE A 82 6.65 -4.90 14.73
N THR A 83 5.91 -4.09 15.46
CA THR A 83 6.36 -3.40 16.68
C THR A 83 5.44 -3.67 17.84
N THR A 84 5.95 -3.53 19.07
CA THR A 84 5.16 -3.61 20.30
C THR A 84 4.56 -2.25 20.70
N LYS A 85 4.93 -1.18 20.04
CA LYS A 85 4.48 0.18 20.35
C LYS A 85 3.04 0.41 19.90
N MET A 86 2.24 1.01 20.75
CA MET A 86 0.82 1.27 20.51
C MET A 86 0.52 2.65 19.89
N ASN A 87 1.53 3.51 19.79
CA ASN A 87 1.43 4.88 19.28
C ASN A 87 1.78 4.99 17.79
N VAL A 88 1.46 3.96 17.02
CA VAL A 88 1.71 3.86 15.58
C VAL A 88 0.38 3.86 14.83
N GLU A 89 0.28 4.70 13.81
CA GLU A 89 -0.88 4.77 12.89
C GLU A 89 -0.42 4.43 11.48
N ASP A 90 -1.05 3.42 10.88
CA ASP A 90 -0.82 3.03 9.48
C ASP A 90 -1.87 3.69 8.58
N ILE A 91 -1.39 4.33 7.52
CA ILE A 91 -2.23 5.02 6.51
C ILE A 91 -1.87 4.46 5.14
N VAL A 92 -2.89 4.16 4.34
CA VAL A 92 -2.72 3.68 2.97
C VAL A 92 -3.38 4.66 2.02
N LEU A 93 -2.60 5.28 1.16
CA LEU A 93 -3.08 6.10 0.05
C LEU A 93 -3.32 5.24 -1.18
N LYS A 94 -4.16 5.72 -2.06
CA LYS A 94 -4.52 5.06 -3.31
C LYS A 94 -3.59 5.53 -4.43
N GLY A 95 -2.84 4.59 -5.01
CA GLY A 95 -2.10 4.81 -6.23
C GLY A 95 -2.97 4.61 -7.47
N ASN A 96 -2.48 5.05 -8.62
CA ASN A 96 -3.21 4.90 -9.87
C ASN A 96 -3.38 3.43 -10.30
N HIS A 97 -2.46 2.54 -9.91
CA HIS A 97 -2.60 1.10 -10.13
C HIS A 97 -3.64 0.47 -9.22
N ASP A 98 -3.77 0.93 -7.98
CA ASP A 98 -4.73 0.38 -7.02
C ASP A 98 -6.19 0.65 -7.41
N VAL A 99 -6.44 1.69 -8.22
CA VAL A 99 -7.79 2.09 -8.67
C VAL A 99 -8.53 0.93 -9.34
N TRP A 100 -7.86 0.15 -10.19
CA TRP A 100 -8.51 -0.96 -10.89
C TRP A 100 -8.96 -2.07 -9.94
N LEU A 101 -8.12 -2.43 -8.96
CA LEU A 101 -8.48 -3.42 -7.96
C LEU A 101 -9.62 -2.91 -7.06
N CYS A 102 -9.56 -1.65 -6.65
CA CYS A 102 -10.64 -1.01 -5.90
C CYS A 102 -11.96 -1.04 -6.67
N ARG A 103 -11.94 -0.73 -7.98
CA ARG A 103 -13.11 -0.83 -8.86
C ARG A 103 -13.62 -2.28 -8.98
N ALA A 104 -12.71 -3.26 -9.08
CA ALA A 104 -13.09 -4.67 -9.14
C ALA A 104 -13.81 -5.11 -7.86
N VAL A 105 -13.28 -4.79 -6.70
CA VAL A 105 -13.87 -5.13 -5.39
C VAL A 105 -15.23 -4.47 -5.19
N ASN A 106 -15.41 -3.25 -5.70
CA ASN A 106 -16.66 -2.50 -5.62
C ASN A 106 -17.65 -2.84 -6.75
N GLY A 107 -17.35 -3.81 -7.60
CA GLY A 107 -18.18 -4.20 -8.74
C GLY A 107 -18.22 -3.19 -9.89
N GLN A 108 -17.37 -2.18 -9.88
CA GLN A 108 -17.35 -1.04 -10.81
C GLN A 108 -16.35 -1.19 -11.96
N LEU A 109 -15.52 -2.25 -11.96
CA LEU A 109 -14.55 -2.49 -13.02
C LEU A 109 -15.28 -2.77 -14.34
N THR A 110 -15.01 -1.95 -15.36
CA THR A 110 -15.53 -2.14 -16.71
C THR A 110 -14.61 -3.02 -17.56
N GLU A 111 -15.10 -3.53 -18.70
CA GLU A 111 -14.26 -4.28 -19.65
C GLU A 111 -13.08 -3.41 -20.16
N SER A 112 -13.33 -2.15 -20.42
CA SER A 112 -12.32 -1.18 -20.87
C SER A 112 -11.24 -0.97 -19.80
N ASP A 113 -11.65 -0.81 -18.52
CA ASP A 113 -10.72 -0.73 -17.39
C ASP A 113 -9.87 -2.00 -17.28
N TYR A 114 -10.51 -3.17 -17.42
CA TYR A 114 -9.83 -4.45 -17.33
C TYR A 114 -8.76 -4.61 -18.41
N GLN A 115 -9.07 -4.25 -19.65
CA GLN A 115 -8.09 -4.28 -20.74
C GLN A 115 -6.94 -3.29 -20.49
N ALA A 116 -7.22 -2.10 -19.96
CA ALA A 116 -6.21 -1.14 -19.58
C ALA A 116 -5.34 -1.69 -18.43
N TRP A 117 -5.94 -2.23 -17.39
CA TRP A 117 -5.24 -2.83 -16.26
C TRP A 117 -4.29 -3.95 -16.68
N LYS A 118 -4.76 -4.89 -17.54
CA LYS A 118 -3.92 -5.96 -18.07
C LYS A 118 -2.66 -5.44 -18.78
N ARG A 119 -2.77 -4.36 -19.57
CA ARG A 119 -1.64 -3.74 -20.27
C ARG A 119 -0.64 -3.03 -19.33
N ASN A 120 -1.12 -2.59 -18.18
CA ASN A 120 -0.31 -1.85 -17.20
C ASN A 120 0.24 -2.71 -16.05
N GLY A 121 0.25 -4.03 -16.21
CA GLY A 121 0.86 -4.94 -15.25
C GLY A 121 -0.11 -5.73 -14.39
N GLY A 122 -1.43 -5.52 -14.55
CA GLY A 122 -2.48 -6.16 -13.75
C GLY A 122 -2.53 -7.69 -13.86
N LYS A 123 -1.98 -8.26 -14.93
CA LYS A 123 -1.85 -9.72 -15.06
C LYS A 123 -1.07 -10.32 -13.90
N ALA A 124 0.00 -9.66 -13.45
CA ALA A 124 0.79 -10.13 -12.31
C ALA A 124 -0.04 -10.17 -11.02
N THR A 125 -0.87 -9.16 -10.79
CA THR A 125 -1.79 -9.11 -9.65
C THR A 125 -2.80 -10.25 -9.69
N LEU A 126 -3.47 -10.46 -10.82
CA LEU A 126 -4.47 -11.54 -10.97
C LEU A 126 -3.86 -12.91 -10.77
N LEU A 127 -2.68 -13.17 -11.34
CA LEU A 127 -1.94 -14.41 -11.13
C LEU A 127 -1.55 -14.59 -9.65
N SER A 128 -1.08 -13.55 -9.00
CA SER A 128 -0.75 -13.55 -7.57
C SER A 128 -1.97 -13.86 -6.69
N LEU A 129 -3.16 -13.39 -7.10
CA LEU A 129 -4.42 -13.69 -6.42
C LEU A 129 -4.93 -15.11 -6.73
N GLY A 130 -4.39 -15.79 -7.73
CA GLY A 130 -4.87 -17.08 -8.21
C GLY A 130 -6.15 -16.98 -9.05
N VAL A 131 -6.41 -15.82 -9.65
CA VAL A 131 -7.59 -15.54 -10.48
C VAL A 131 -7.26 -15.80 -11.94
N ASN A 132 -8.13 -16.56 -12.64
CA ASN A 132 -7.99 -16.80 -14.08
C ASN A 132 -8.27 -15.50 -14.85
N ILE A 133 -7.30 -15.09 -15.68
CA ILE A 133 -7.36 -13.84 -16.46
C ILE A 133 -8.29 -13.88 -17.68
N ASP A 134 -8.80 -15.08 -18.06
CA ASP A 134 -9.66 -15.24 -19.22
C ASP A 134 -11.16 -15.34 -18.85
N LEU A 135 -11.49 -15.09 -17.60
CA LEU A 135 -12.88 -15.06 -17.13
C LEU A 135 -13.64 -13.86 -17.70
N PRO A 136 -14.96 -14.03 -17.98
CA PRO A 136 -15.84 -12.91 -18.23
C PRO A 136 -15.79 -11.90 -17.06
N ILE A 137 -15.89 -10.62 -17.36
CA ILE A 137 -15.67 -9.52 -16.39
C ILE A 137 -16.49 -9.66 -15.11
N GLU A 138 -17.76 -10.07 -15.19
CA GLU A 138 -18.62 -10.24 -14.02
C GLU A 138 -18.17 -11.38 -13.11
N THR A 139 -17.69 -12.47 -13.72
CA THR A 139 -17.11 -13.60 -12.98
C THR A 139 -15.76 -13.22 -12.38
N LEU A 140 -14.92 -12.52 -13.15
CA LEU A 140 -13.63 -12.01 -12.68
C LEU A 140 -13.77 -11.15 -11.42
N LYS A 141 -14.68 -10.16 -11.42
CA LYS A 141 -14.94 -9.30 -10.25
C LYS A 141 -15.31 -10.12 -9.02
N ARG A 142 -16.20 -11.10 -9.18
CA ARG A 142 -16.61 -11.97 -8.09
C ARG A 142 -15.46 -12.82 -7.57
N GLU A 143 -14.66 -13.42 -8.45
CA GLU A 143 -13.50 -14.20 -8.06
C GLU A 143 -12.46 -13.38 -7.32
N ILE A 144 -12.15 -12.17 -7.80
CA ILE A 144 -11.27 -11.22 -7.09
C ILE A 144 -11.80 -10.98 -5.66
N GLY A 145 -13.10 -10.66 -5.53
CA GLY A 145 -13.73 -10.44 -4.23
C GLY A 145 -13.62 -11.64 -3.27
N ASN A 146 -13.72 -12.86 -3.80
CA ASN A 146 -13.65 -14.11 -3.04
C ASN A 146 -12.22 -14.43 -2.56
N THR A 147 -11.20 -14.07 -3.34
CA THR A 147 -9.79 -14.35 -2.99
C THR A 147 -9.21 -13.42 -1.94
N LEU A 148 -9.82 -12.24 -1.74
CA LEU A 148 -9.32 -11.22 -0.83
C LEU A 148 -9.89 -11.39 0.58
N PRO A 149 -9.04 -11.44 1.64
CA PRO A 149 -9.48 -11.41 3.02
C PRO A 149 -10.31 -10.16 3.33
N SER A 150 -11.19 -10.25 4.32
CA SER A 150 -12.05 -9.12 4.72
C SER A 150 -11.25 -7.89 5.17
N THR A 151 -10.11 -8.10 5.82
CA THR A 151 -9.19 -7.03 6.24
C THR A 151 -8.62 -6.27 5.03
N VAL A 152 -8.22 -6.98 3.99
CA VAL A 152 -7.72 -6.39 2.73
C VAL A 152 -8.84 -5.63 2.02
N ARG A 153 -10.05 -6.22 1.90
CA ARG A 153 -11.18 -5.52 1.30
C ARG A 153 -11.53 -4.23 2.05
N LYS A 154 -11.52 -4.28 3.40
CA LYS A 154 -11.74 -3.09 4.23
C LYS A 154 -10.67 -2.03 3.99
N MET A 155 -9.39 -2.41 3.91
CA MET A 155 -8.30 -1.50 3.59
C MET A 155 -8.53 -0.84 2.22
N LEU A 156 -8.76 -1.63 1.15
CA LEU A 156 -9.00 -1.11 -0.21
C LEU A 156 -10.17 -0.12 -0.28
N THR A 157 -11.24 -0.38 0.48
CA THR A 157 -12.40 0.53 0.55
C THR A 157 -12.07 1.85 1.27
N ASN A 158 -11.12 1.82 2.20
CA ASN A 158 -10.74 2.96 3.04
C ASN A 158 -9.46 3.67 2.57
N MET A 159 -8.86 3.28 1.44
CA MET A 159 -7.70 3.98 0.87
C MET A 159 -8.05 5.44 0.60
N ARG A 160 -7.17 6.34 1.02
CA ARG A 160 -7.35 7.79 0.89
C ARG A 160 -6.67 8.29 -0.39
N GLU A 161 -7.18 9.37 -0.97
CA GLU A 161 -6.55 10.04 -2.12
C GLU A 161 -5.34 10.89 -1.68
N SER A 162 -5.40 11.41 -0.45
CA SER A 162 -4.35 12.24 0.13
C SER A 162 -4.33 12.12 1.66
N PHE A 163 -3.23 12.52 2.25
CA PHE A 163 -3.09 12.72 3.68
C PHE A 163 -2.46 14.07 3.98
N GLN A 164 -2.98 14.78 4.98
CA GLN A 164 -2.48 16.10 5.35
C GLN A 164 -2.32 16.23 6.86
N ILE A 165 -1.19 16.79 7.27
CA ILE A 165 -0.93 17.36 8.58
C ILE A 165 -0.39 18.76 8.37
N GLU A 166 -0.36 19.62 9.40
CA GLU A 166 0.15 20.96 9.25
C GLU A 166 1.61 20.95 8.75
N GLY A 167 1.87 21.68 7.69
CA GLY A 167 3.18 21.73 7.03
C GLY A 167 3.51 20.58 6.08
N LEU A 168 2.65 19.53 5.96
CA LEU A 168 2.91 18.39 5.08
C LEU A 168 1.63 17.89 4.39
N SER A 169 1.69 17.79 3.07
CA SER A 169 0.67 17.11 2.26
C SER A 169 1.32 15.96 1.48
N ILE A 170 0.71 14.79 1.55
CA ILE A 170 1.18 13.58 0.87
C ILE A 170 0.10 13.10 -0.08
N VAL A 171 0.47 12.89 -1.33
CA VAL A 171 -0.37 12.33 -2.39
C VAL A 171 0.45 11.33 -3.19
N HIS A 172 -0.19 10.37 -3.86
CA HIS A 172 0.52 9.40 -4.68
C HIS A 172 1.14 10.04 -5.92
N ALA A 173 0.37 10.80 -6.68
CA ALA A 173 0.82 11.52 -7.87
C ALA A 173 0.10 12.86 -7.96
N GLY A 174 0.78 13.84 -8.55
CA GLY A 174 0.46 15.28 -8.62
C GLY A 174 -0.98 15.73 -8.41
N VAL A 175 -1.11 16.86 -7.78
CA VAL A 175 -2.36 17.64 -7.61
C VAL A 175 -2.56 18.54 -8.79
#